data_249209b5d926fbebef42daa11d1fc058
#
_entry.id   249209b5d926fbebef42daa11d1fc058
#
_cell.length_a   1.000
_cell.length_b   1.000
_cell.length_c   1.000
_cell.angle_alpha   90.00
_cell.angle_beta   90.00
_cell.angle_gamma   90.00
#
_symmetry.space_group_name_H-M   'P 1'
#
loop_
_entity.id
_entity.type
_entity.pdbx_description
1 polymer ?
#
loop_
_entity_poly.entity_id
_entity_poly.type
_entity_poly.pdbx_seq_one_letter_code
_entity_poly.pdbx_strand_id
1 'polypeptide(L)'
;MDRRTLLSAGGAFAFAGGASSAQADVSSLRGPYIDLTTGRGNMIARARIDGNLDESKIKYGTGTGVVSGVRPGEAVRELFGFEIFSAARLRRQSEDAFQLLHREVVYYTDLKSGEIINDFHNPYLDEWVKVVDIVNDPWDEKIEAYYPDPPSYGGLIKPPSGPKRPYILNWKSAPGGVLCAMQQIDLYYPATLKPDKWPRESAGPMNQVTEIYTFFVNAADMQNPAKTSLVCNGTWSRVTPWLPWMLMGQAPGHILYSATTASFDDLNLAKRNVVDYTLKHYPQMMTPPGAWSDTSLSSLEMYAREQKPAPLKSKP
;
A
#
# COMPACT_ATOMS: atom_id res chain seq x y z
N MET A 1 12.97 23.66 28.09
CA MET A 1 12.98 24.49 26.87
C MET A 1 11.59 24.45 26.28
N ASP A 2 10.94 25.61 26.22
CA ASP A 2 9.55 25.74 25.80
C ASP A 2 9.45 25.60 24.27
N ARG A 3 8.49 24.81 23.77
CA ARG A 3 8.25 24.57 22.34
C ARG A 3 7.96 25.84 21.52
N ARG A 4 7.69 26.96 22.16
CA ARG A 4 7.45 28.26 21.50
C ARG A 4 8.74 28.94 21.03
N THR A 5 9.90 28.59 21.57
CA THR A 5 11.19 29.22 21.24
C THR A 5 11.86 28.63 19.99
N LEU A 6 11.41 27.48 19.51
CA LEU A 6 11.98 26.80 18.33
C LEU A 6 11.39 27.29 17.00
N LEU A 7 10.29 28.04 17.02
CA LEU A 7 9.61 28.55 15.82
C LEU A 7 10.04 29.97 15.42
N SER A 8 10.87 30.64 16.21
CA SER A 8 11.29 32.05 15.96
C SER A 8 12.70 32.20 15.34
N ALA A 9 13.40 31.10 15.04
CA ALA A 9 14.71 31.12 14.38
C ALA A 9 14.69 30.77 12.89
N GLY A 10 13.52 30.81 12.24
CA GLY A 10 13.36 30.65 10.81
C GLY A 10 13.66 31.96 10.11
N GLY A 11 14.90 32.12 9.59
CA GLY A 11 15.29 33.25 8.78
C GLY A 11 14.32 33.41 7.61
N ALA A 12 13.79 34.66 7.47
CA ALA A 12 13.01 35.06 6.34
C ALA A 12 13.87 35.01 5.06
N PHE A 13 13.80 33.95 4.30
CA PHE A 13 14.18 33.94 2.91
C PHE A 13 13.07 34.66 2.13
N ALA A 14 13.27 35.96 1.87
CA ALA A 14 12.46 36.69 0.91
C ALA A 14 12.76 36.12 -0.50
N PHE A 15 11.93 35.18 -0.95
CA PHE A 15 11.83 34.88 -2.38
C PHE A 15 11.06 36.00 -3.05
N ALA A 16 11.77 37.08 -3.46
CA ALA A 16 11.30 37.98 -4.47
C ALA A 16 11.45 37.28 -5.84
N GLY A 17 10.58 36.40 -6.12
CA GLY A 17 10.41 35.77 -7.44
C GLY A 17 8.93 35.60 -7.65
N GLY A 18 8.41 36.24 -8.70
CA GLY A 18 7.00 36.21 -9.05
C GLY A 18 6.42 34.82 -8.93
N ALA A 19 5.44 34.67 -8.06
CA ALA A 19 4.60 33.51 -8.00
C ALA A 19 3.75 33.47 -9.28
N SER A 20 4.34 33.03 -10.41
CA SER A 20 3.55 32.32 -11.39
C SER A 20 3.09 31.04 -10.65
N SER A 21 1.85 31.02 -10.17
CA SER A 21 1.18 29.78 -9.86
C SER A 21 1.43 28.88 -11.07
N ALA A 22 2.29 27.88 -10.93
CA ALA A 22 2.41 26.84 -11.92
C ALA A 22 1.07 26.09 -11.86
N GLN A 23 0.11 26.65 -12.55
CA GLN A 23 -1.11 25.96 -12.93
C GLN A 23 -0.58 24.80 -13.75
N ALA A 24 -0.67 23.59 -13.20
CA ALA A 24 -0.23 22.37 -13.88
C ALA A 24 -0.80 22.44 -15.28
N ASP A 25 0.08 22.48 -16.27
CA ASP A 25 -0.34 22.67 -17.65
C ASP A 25 -1.22 21.47 -18.03
N VAL A 26 -2.53 21.68 -18.00
CA VAL A 26 -3.54 20.63 -18.30
C VAL A 26 -3.28 20.07 -19.71
N SER A 27 -2.61 20.82 -20.59
CA SER A 27 -2.22 20.35 -21.91
C SER A 27 -1.25 19.15 -21.82
N SER A 28 -0.38 19.10 -20.81
CA SER A 28 0.56 17.99 -20.60
C SER A 28 -0.12 16.68 -20.16
N LEU A 29 -1.34 16.75 -19.66
CA LEU A 29 -2.12 15.58 -19.22
C LEU A 29 -2.99 14.99 -20.33
N ARG A 30 -3.26 15.77 -21.39
CA ARG A 30 -4.00 15.36 -22.58
C ARG A 30 -3.00 14.96 -23.67
N GLY A 31 -2.49 13.76 -23.58
CA GLY A 31 -1.58 13.26 -24.61
C GLY A 31 -2.29 12.57 -25.76
N PRO A 32 -1.55 12.28 -26.84
CA PRO A 32 -2.10 11.67 -28.05
C PRO A 32 -2.57 10.23 -27.84
N TYR A 33 -2.05 9.53 -26.83
CA TYR A 33 -2.41 8.15 -26.52
C TYR A 33 -3.30 8.02 -25.30
N ILE A 34 -2.98 8.70 -24.20
CA ILE A 34 -3.73 8.65 -22.95
C ILE A 34 -4.11 10.08 -22.52
N ASP A 35 -5.41 10.29 -22.28
CA ASP A 35 -5.94 11.50 -21.65
C ASP A 35 -6.16 11.25 -20.15
N LEU A 36 -5.23 11.71 -19.32
CA LEU A 36 -5.26 11.57 -17.87
C LEU A 36 -6.34 12.45 -17.20
N THR A 37 -7.07 13.25 -17.95
CA THR A 37 -8.24 13.99 -17.45
C THR A 37 -9.53 13.17 -17.50
N THR A 38 -9.48 11.92 -17.99
CA THR A 38 -10.61 11.00 -18.12
C THR A 38 -10.45 9.76 -17.23
N GLY A 39 -11.55 9.17 -16.81
CA GLY A 39 -11.52 7.91 -16.04
C GLY A 39 -10.88 6.77 -16.84
N ARG A 40 -11.16 6.65 -18.13
CA ARG A 40 -10.56 5.63 -19.00
C ARG A 40 -9.05 5.81 -19.15
N GLY A 41 -8.58 7.06 -19.31
CA GLY A 41 -7.15 7.35 -19.36
C GLY A 41 -6.43 6.96 -18.06
N ASN A 42 -7.03 7.25 -16.92
CA ASN A 42 -6.50 6.86 -15.61
C ASN A 42 -6.53 5.34 -15.40
N MET A 43 -7.60 4.66 -15.81
CA MET A 43 -7.68 3.20 -15.79
C MET A 43 -6.54 2.55 -16.58
N ILE A 44 -6.28 3.02 -17.81
CA ILE A 44 -5.20 2.51 -18.66
C ILE A 44 -3.82 2.82 -18.03
N ALA A 45 -3.65 4.02 -17.46
CA ALA A 45 -2.42 4.39 -16.76
C ALA A 45 -2.17 3.45 -15.56
N ARG A 46 -3.17 3.23 -14.71
CA ARG A 46 -3.08 2.30 -13.57
C ARG A 46 -2.82 0.86 -14.02
N ALA A 47 -3.53 0.39 -15.04
CA ALA A 47 -3.33 -0.95 -15.58
C ALA A 47 -1.89 -1.19 -16.06
N ARG A 48 -1.22 -0.15 -16.61
CA ARG A 48 0.20 -0.23 -17.03
C ARG A 48 1.18 -0.07 -15.88
N ILE A 49 0.79 0.57 -14.79
CA ILE A 49 1.59 0.70 -13.55
C ILE A 49 1.57 -0.59 -12.75
N ASP A 50 0.38 -1.15 -12.51
CA ASP A 50 0.17 -2.30 -11.63
C ASP A 50 0.28 -3.63 -12.38
N GLY A 51 0.19 -3.60 -13.71
CA GLY A 51 0.23 -4.78 -14.56
C GLY A 51 0.89 -4.54 -15.92
N ASN A 52 0.60 -5.43 -16.85
CA ASN A 52 1.06 -5.34 -18.24
C ASN A 52 -0.15 -5.56 -19.16
N LEU A 53 -0.39 -4.67 -20.14
CA LEU A 53 -1.48 -4.83 -21.12
C LEU A 53 -1.30 -6.05 -22.04
N ASP A 54 -0.06 -6.59 -22.11
CA ASP A 54 0.18 -7.93 -22.64
C ASP A 54 -0.15 -8.94 -21.52
N GLU A 55 -1.33 -9.55 -21.62
CA GLU A 55 -1.88 -10.47 -20.61
C GLU A 55 -1.04 -11.74 -20.39
N SER A 56 -0.08 -12.03 -21.27
CA SER A 56 0.86 -13.15 -21.10
C SER A 56 1.98 -12.84 -20.11
N LYS A 57 2.25 -11.56 -19.82
CA LYS A 57 3.36 -11.09 -18.99
C LYS A 57 2.97 -10.92 -17.54
N ILE A 58 3.96 -11.06 -16.67
CA ILE A 58 3.85 -10.80 -15.24
C ILE A 58 4.48 -9.44 -14.96
N LYS A 59 3.83 -8.66 -14.10
CA LYS A 59 4.35 -7.46 -13.48
C LYS A 59 4.76 -7.77 -12.06
N TYR A 60 5.94 -7.32 -11.66
CA TYR A 60 6.43 -7.46 -10.30
C TYR A 60 6.38 -6.12 -9.57
N GLY A 61 6.06 -6.16 -8.30
CA GLY A 61 6.11 -5.02 -7.40
C GLY A 61 7.05 -5.30 -6.23
N THR A 62 7.74 -4.27 -5.78
CA THR A 62 8.56 -4.31 -4.56
C THR A 62 8.34 -3.07 -3.73
N GLY A 63 8.56 -3.20 -2.43
CA GLY A 63 8.59 -2.09 -1.50
C GLY A 63 9.57 -2.37 -0.38
N THR A 64 10.24 -1.33 0.11
CA THR A 64 11.14 -1.41 1.26
C THR A 64 10.91 -0.21 2.15
N GLY A 65 10.89 -0.44 3.45
CA GLY A 65 10.57 0.64 4.36
C GLY A 65 10.75 0.30 5.83
N VAL A 66 10.18 1.18 6.66
CA VAL A 66 10.26 1.08 8.12
C VAL A 66 8.86 1.15 8.72
N VAL A 67 8.62 0.37 9.75
CA VAL A 67 7.44 0.44 10.61
C VAL A 67 7.82 1.15 11.89
N SER A 68 7.09 2.22 12.19
CA SER A 68 7.24 3.00 13.41
C SER A 68 6.03 2.87 14.31
N GLY A 69 6.27 2.76 15.60
CA GLY A 69 5.22 2.85 16.62
C GLY A 69 5.00 4.28 17.08
N VAL A 70 3.73 4.66 17.18
CA VAL A 70 3.28 5.99 17.62
C VAL A 70 2.38 5.82 18.84
N ARG A 71 2.80 6.38 19.99
CA ARG A 71 2.02 6.36 21.24
C ARG A 71 1.80 7.75 21.78
N PRO A 72 0.67 8.01 22.44
CA PRO A 72 0.41 9.30 23.06
C PRO A 72 1.51 9.70 24.06
N GLY A 73 2.07 10.88 23.88
CA GLY A 73 3.08 11.43 24.82
C GLY A 73 4.49 10.87 24.63
N GLU A 74 4.72 9.93 23.73
CA GLU A 74 6.03 9.36 23.43
C GLU A 74 6.58 9.88 22.09
N ALA A 75 7.89 9.84 21.93
CA ALA A 75 8.50 10.06 20.61
C ALA A 75 8.19 8.88 19.69
N VAL A 76 8.02 9.14 18.39
CA VAL A 76 7.90 8.09 17.37
C VAL A 76 9.12 7.19 17.44
N ARG A 77 8.90 5.88 17.43
CA ARG A 77 9.95 4.87 17.55
C ARG A 77 9.94 3.93 16.36
N GLU A 78 11.03 3.88 15.62
CA GLU A 78 11.24 2.84 14.62
C GLU A 78 11.33 1.46 15.32
N LEU A 79 10.58 0.49 14.80
CA LEU A 79 10.44 -0.84 15.40
C LEU A 79 11.18 -1.90 14.59
N PHE A 80 10.91 -1.98 13.31
CA PHE A 80 11.48 -2.95 12.37
C PHE A 80 11.34 -2.45 10.95
N GLY A 81 12.15 -2.98 10.05
CA GLY A 81 11.99 -2.80 8.62
C GLY A 81 10.95 -3.73 8.01
N PHE A 82 10.66 -3.55 6.73
CA PHE A 82 9.84 -4.49 5.97
C PHE A 82 10.17 -4.47 4.48
N GLU A 83 9.88 -5.60 3.83
CA GLU A 83 10.02 -5.81 2.40
C GLU A 83 8.70 -6.31 1.83
N ILE A 84 8.25 -5.69 0.73
CA ILE A 84 7.10 -6.13 -0.04
C ILE A 84 7.60 -6.80 -1.31
N PHE A 85 6.96 -7.89 -1.70
CA PHE A 85 7.09 -8.48 -3.02
C PHE A 85 5.71 -8.86 -3.55
N SER A 86 5.46 -8.59 -4.82
CA SER A 86 4.21 -8.95 -5.46
C SER A 86 4.40 -9.42 -6.90
N ALA A 87 3.47 -10.24 -7.36
CA ALA A 87 3.38 -10.68 -8.75
C ALA A 87 1.95 -10.50 -9.25
N ALA A 88 1.78 -9.84 -10.38
CA ALA A 88 0.49 -9.46 -10.93
C ALA A 88 0.37 -9.79 -12.42
N ARG A 89 -0.85 -10.07 -12.88
CA ARG A 89 -1.22 -10.23 -14.29
C ARG A 89 -2.55 -9.55 -14.54
N LEU A 90 -2.64 -8.80 -15.62
CA LEU A 90 -3.90 -8.23 -16.07
C LEU A 90 -4.71 -9.22 -16.89
N ARG A 91 -6.03 -9.02 -16.85
CA ARG A 91 -6.99 -9.55 -17.79
C ARG A 91 -8.00 -8.45 -18.13
N ARG A 92 -8.14 -8.15 -19.42
CA ARG A 92 -9.16 -7.20 -19.85
C ARG A 92 -10.54 -7.84 -19.72
N GLN A 93 -11.44 -7.14 -19.07
CA GLN A 93 -12.84 -7.56 -18.90
C GLN A 93 -13.79 -6.83 -19.86
N SER A 94 -13.52 -5.55 -20.08
CA SER A 94 -14.33 -4.69 -20.96
C SER A 94 -13.47 -3.52 -21.45
N GLU A 95 -14.10 -2.58 -22.13
CA GLU A 95 -13.44 -1.32 -22.50
C GLU A 95 -13.08 -0.47 -21.28
N ASP A 96 -13.82 -0.60 -20.17
CA ASP A 96 -13.74 0.23 -18.97
C ASP A 96 -13.27 -0.53 -17.72
N ALA A 97 -12.77 -1.78 -17.88
CA ALA A 97 -12.36 -2.59 -16.74
C ALA A 97 -11.27 -3.62 -17.07
N PHE A 98 -10.35 -3.80 -16.13
CA PHE A 98 -9.41 -4.92 -16.04
C PHE A 98 -9.59 -5.65 -14.70
N GLN A 99 -9.29 -6.95 -14.70
CA GLN A 99 -8.98 -7.73 -13.52
C GLN A 99 -7.46 -7.76 -13.34
N LEU A 100 -7.00 -7.43 -12.14
CA LEU A 100 -5.61 -7.62 -11.71
C LEU A 100 -5.56 -8.88 -10.86
N LEU A 101 -5.07 -9.98 -11.44
CA LEU A 101 -4.77 -11.22 -10.73
C LEU A 101 -3.47 -11.01 -9.98
N HIS A 102 -3.50 -11.01 -8.64
CA HIS A 102 -2.42 -10.50 -7.84
C HIS A 102 -2.15 -11.39 -6.63
N ARG A 103 -0.88 -11.52 -6.26
CA ARG A 103 -0.38 -12.07 -5.00
C ARG A 103 0.64 -11.12 -4.40
N GLU A 104 0.61 -11.00 -3.08
CA GLU A 104 1.50 -10.11 -2.34
C GLU A 104 1.99 -10.78 -1.05
N VAL A 105 3.27 -10.56 -0.74
CA VAL A 105 3.87 -10.90 0.55
C VAL A 105 4.53 -9.68 1.16
N VAL A 106 4.50 -9.61 2.51
CA VAL A 106 5.28 -8.64 3.28
C VAL A 106 6.05 -9.39 4.35
N TYR A 107 7.36 -9.21 4.36
CA TYR A 107 8.29 -9.74 5.35
C TYR A 107 8.80 -8.61 6.22
N TYR A 108 8.94 -8.88 7.51
CA TYR A 108 9.51 -7.92 8.44
C TYR A 108 11.00 -8.18 8.64
N THR A 109 11.78 -7.11 8.80
CA THR A 109 13.25 -7.19 8.83
C THR A 109 13.82 -6.49 10.04
N ASP A 110 14.98 -6.94 10.48
CA ASP A 110 15.77 -6.21 11.48
C ASP A 110 16.30 -4.89 10.91
N LEU A 111 16.19 -3.80 11.67
CA LEU A 111 16.58 -2.46 11.21
C LEU A 111 18.07 -2.32 10.91
N LYS A 112 18.93 -3.11 11.54
CA LYS A 112 20.39 -2.98 11.41
C LYS A 112 20.95 -3.90 10.35
N SER A 113 20.53 -5.17 10.38
CA SER A 113 21.04 -6.19 9.45
C SER A 113 20.25 -6.25 8.14
N GLY A 114 18.96 -5.82 8.14
CA GLY A 114 18.06 -6.00 7.01
C GLY A 114 17.59 -7.46 6.80
N GLU A 115 17.94 -8.35 7.73
CA GLU A 115 17.56 -9.76 7.68
C GLU A 115 16.10 -9.96 8.06
N ILE A 116 15.40 -10.91 7.40
CA ILE A 116 14.01 -11.24 7.72
C ILE A 116 13.97 -11.87 9.12
N ILE A 117 13.07 -11.37 9.97
CA ILE A 117 12.91 -11.78 11.36
C ILE A 117 11.67 -12.67 11.55
N ASN A 118 11.82 -13.71 12.38
CA ASN A 118 10.71 -14.58 12.78
C ASN A 118 10.25 -14.32 14.22
N ASP A 119 11.05 -13.59 14.98
CA ASP A 119 10.78 -13.19 16.37
C ASP A 119 11.11 -11.72 16.54
N PHE A 120 10.31 -11.03 17.36
CA PHE A 120 10.51 -9.62 17.65
C PHE A 120 10.38 -9.37 19.15
N HIS A 121 11.35 -8.68 19.74
CA HIS A 121 11.22 -8.19 21.10
C HIS A 121 10.40 -6.92 21.11
N ASN A 122 9.12 -7.03 21.48
CA ASN A 122 8.22 -5.88 21.53
C ASN A 122 8.61 -4.96 22.70
N PRO A 123 9.16 -3.77 22.40
CA PRO A 123 9.70 -2.89 23.44
C PRO A 123 8.62 -2.20 24.29
N TYR A 124 7.36 -2.29 23.88
CA TYR A 124 6.23 -1.74 24.62
C TYR A 124 5.67 -2.70 25.67
N LEU A 125 5.87 -3.99 25.47
CA LEU A 125 5.39 -5.05 26.37
C LEU A 125 6.52 -5.74 27.13
N ASP A 126 7.79 -5.46 26.74
CA ASP A 126 8.99 -6.18 27.19
C ASP A 126 8.82 -7.71 27.00
N GLU A 127 8.38 -8.12 25.80
CA GLU A 127 8.00 -9.50 25.48
C GLU A 127 8.48 -9.90 24.09
N TRP A 128 9.00 -11.13 23.97
CA TRP A 128 9.25 -11.74 22.68
C TRP A 128 7.95 -12.23 22.07
N VAL A 129 7.69 -11.83 20.81
CA VAL A 129 6.52 -12.22 20.04
C VAL A 129 6.93 -12.87 18.72
N LYS A 130 6.13 -13.80 18.23
CA LYS A 130 6.32 -14.39 16.91
C LYS A 130 5.86 -13.41 15.84
N VAL A 131 6.73 -13.16 14.88
CA VAL A 131 6.40 -12.38 13.68
C VAL A 131 5.57 -13.26 12.76
N VAL A 132 4.54 -12.68 12.16
CA VAL A 132 3.71 -13.34 11.16
C VAL A 132 3.81 -12.56 9.86
N ASP A 133 4.33 -13.22 8.82
CA ASP A 133 4.39 -12.68 7.47
C ASP A 133 2.98 -12.38 6.94
N ILE A 134 2.87 -11.36 6.09
CA ILE A 134 1.64 -11.15 5.33
C ILE A 134 1.75 -11.96 4.05
N VAL A 135 0.74 -12.81 3.80
CA VAL A 135 0.66 -13.65 2.60
C VAL A 135 -0.75 -13.49 2.02
N ASN A 136 -0.92 -12.54 1.10
CA ASN A 136 -2.17 -12.27 0.43
C ASN A 136 -2.28 -13.10 -0.86
N ASP A 137 -2.99 -14.24 -0.79
CA ASP A 137 -3.10 -15.22 -1.88
C ASP A 137 -4.52 -15.79 -1.99
N PRO A 138 -5.33 -15.40 -2.99
CA PRO A 138 -5.11 -14.31 -3.93
C PRO A 138 -5.40 -12.92 -3.32
N TRP A 139 -4.87 -11.88 -3.99
CA TRP A 139 -5.18 -10.48 -3.70
C TRP A 139 -5.68 -9.79 -4.96
N ASP A 140 -6.77 -10.31 -5.53
CA ASP A 140 -7.29 -9.88 -6.82
C ASP A 140 -8.04 -8.55 -6.72
N GLU A 141 -7.79 -7.64 -7.65
CA GLU A 141 -8.35 -6.30 -7.67
C GLU A 141 -8.97 -5.96 -9.05
N LYS A 142 -9.94 -5.06 -9.07
CA LYS A 142 -10.47 -4.46 -10.29
C LYS A 142 -9.85 -3.09 -10.53
N ILE A 143 -9.42 -2.85 -11.75
CA ILE A 143 -8.99 -1.54 -12.23
C ILE A 143 -10.05 -1.06 -13.22
N GLU A 144 -10.85 -0.09 -12.80
CA GLU A 144 -12.01 0.39 -13.57
C GLU A 144 -11.88 1.87 -13.91
N ALA A 145 -12.58 2.31 -14.96
CA ALA A 145 -12.66 3.73 -15.33
C ALA A 145 -13.48 4.57 -14.34
N TYR A 146 -14.06 3.95 -13.33
CA TYR A 146 -14.88 4.57 -12.30
C TYR A 146 -14.39 4.16 -10.92
N TYR A 147 -14.57 5.04 -9.93
CA TYR A 147 -14.34 4.67 -8.54
C TYR A 147 -15.29 3.54 -8.15
N PRO A 148 -14.80 2.53 -7.41
CA PRO A 148 -15.68 1.51 -6.85
C PRO A 148 -16.70 2.14 -5.90
N ASP A 149 -17.84 1.50 -5.75
CA ASP A 149 -18.78 1.88 -4.70
C ASP A 149 -18.11 1.72 -3.33
N PRO A 150 -18.37 2.64 -2.38
CA PRO A 150 -17.86 2.50 -1.02
C PRO A 150 -18.28 1.16 -0.44
N PRO A 151 -17.39 0.45 0.28
CA PRO A 151 -17.76 -0.79 0.92
C PRO A 151 -18.89 -0.57 1.93
N SER A 152 -19.82 -1.50 2.00
CA SER A 152 -21.00 -1.39 2.88
C SER A 152 -20.66 -1.51 4.38
N TYR A 153 -19.47 -1.98 4.72
CA TYR A 153 -19.00 -2.23 6.09
C TYR A 153 -20.03 -3.04 6.92
N GLY A 154 -20.50 -4.15 6.35
CA GLY A 154 -21.49 -4.99 7.00
C GLY A 154 -22.90 -4.38 7.01
N GLY A 155 -23.21 -3.53 6.02
CA GLY A 155 -24.51 -2.85 5.89
C GLY A 155 -24.63 -1.54 6.67
N LEU A 156 -23.55 -1.05 7.29
CA LEU A 156 -23.53 0.25 7.98
C LEU A 156 -23.66 1.44 7.02
N ILE A 157 -23.18 1.28 5.78
CA ILE A 157 -23.21 2.31 4.75
C ILE A 157 -23.99 1.76 3.55
N LYS A 158 -24.98 2.54 3.08
CA LYS A 158 -25.64 2.27 1.81
C LYS A 158 -24.81 2.87 0.68
N PRO A 159 -24.55 2.14 -0.42
CA PRO A 159 -23.90 2.73 -1.59
C PRO A 159 -24.67 3.98 -2.05
N PRO A 160 -23.98 5.04 -2.49
CA PRO A 160 -24.66 6.22 -3.02
C PRO A 160 -25.47 5.83 -4.26
N SER A 161 -26.71 6.30 -4.32
CA SER A 161 -27.51 6.20 -5.53
C SER A 161 -27.11 7.33 -6.49
N GLY A 162 -26.69 7.01 -7.70
CA GLY A 162 -26.32 8.02 -8.70
C GLY A 162 -25.34 7.50 -9.75
N PRO A 163 -24.94 8.34 -10.71
CA PRO A 163 -23.95 7.95 -11.71
C PRO A 163 -22.62 7.67 -11.06
N LYS A 164 -21.94 6.63 -11.52
CA LYS A 164 -20.58 6.28 -11.07
C LYS A 164 -19.63 7.47 -11.31
N ARG A 165 -18.81 7.78 -10.33
CA ARG A 165 -17.81 8.85 -10.40
C ARG A 165 -16.60 8.36 -11.21
N PRO A 166 -16.16 9.08 -12.28
CA PRO A 166 -14.96 8.71 -13.02
C PRO A 166 -13.74 8.61 -12.12
N TYR A 167 -12.91 7.57 -12.32
CA TYR A 167 -11.66 7.38 -11.61
C TYR A 167 -10.60 8.31 -12.18
N ILE A 168 -10.32 9.42 -11.50
CA ILE A 168 -9.36 10.43 -11.93
C ILE A 168 -8.40 10.69 -10.79
N LEU A 169 -7.11 10.40 -11.00
CA LEU A 169 -6.03 10.76 -10.11
C LEU A 169 -5.57 12.20 -10.39
N ASN A 170 -5.10 12.88 -9.35
CA ASN A 170 -4.59 14.24 -9.46
C ASN A 170 -3.15 14.23 -10.00
N TRP A 171 -3.01 13.96 -11.29
CA TRP A 171 -1.72 13.97 -11.97
C TRP A 171 -1.13 15.38 -12.07
N LYS A 172 0.18 15.45 -11.90
CA LYS A 172 0.97 16.68 -12.03
C LYS A 172 2.26 16.38 -12.77
N SER A 173 2.71 17.33 -13.59
CA SER A 173 4.05 17.29 -14.17
C SER A 173 5.08 17.73 -13.14
N ALA A 174 6.20 17.02 -13.11
CA ALA A 174 7.37 17.34 -12.29
C ALA A 174 8.61 17.52 -13.20
N PRO A 175 9.68 18.19 -12.73
CA PRO A 175 10.90 18.35 -13.48
C PRO A 175 11.47 17.00 -13.96
N GLY A 176 12.16 17.00 -15.10
CA GLY A 176 12.78 15.80 -15.68
C GLY A 176 11.83 14.91 -16.48
N GLY A 177 10.67 15.42 -16.91
CA GLY A 177 9.70 14.64 -17.70
C GLY A 177 8.98 13.58 -16.89
N VAL A 178 8.77 13.84 -15.61
CA VAL A 178 8.06 12.94 -14.69
C VAL A 178 6.61 13.37 -14.55
N LEU A 179 5.69 12.43 -14.58
CA LEU A 179 4.32 12.58 -14.09
C LEU A 179 4.22 11.98 -12.68
N CYS A 180 3.62 12.72 -11.76
CA CYS A 180 3.34 12.20 -10.43
C CYS A 180 1.85 12.29 -10.13
N ALA A 181 1.34 11.29 -9.40
CA ALA A 181 -0.01 11.29 -8.85
C ALA A 181 0.00 10.76 -7.44
N MET A 182 -0.99 11.15 -6.66
CA MET A 182 -1.21 10.64 -5.31
C MET A 182 -2.62 10.05 -5.23
N GLN A 183 -2.72 8.89 -4.60
CA GLN A 183 -3.98 8.25 -4.23
C GLN A 183 -4.01 8.09 -2.72
N GLN A 184 -5.08 8.55 -2.09
CA GLN A 184 -5.36 8.32 -0.68
C GLN A 184 -6.56 7.40 -0.54
N ILE A 185 -6.46 6.45 0.39
CA ILE A 185 -7.50 5.50 0.74
C ILE A 185 -7.71 5.59 2.25
N ASP A 186 -8.94 5.90 2.66
CA ASP A 186 -9.33 5.93 4.06
C ASP A 186 -10.40 4.86 4.29
N LEU A 187 -10.13 3.96 5.23
CA LEU A 187 -11.01 2.84 5.56
C LEU A 187 -11.40 2.90 7.04
N TYR A 188 -12.68 2.67 7.31
CA TYR A 188 -13.20 2.51 8.66
C TYR A 188 -14.21 1.36 8.65
N TYR A 189 -13.83 0.22 9.23
CA TYR A 189 -14.60 -1.02 9.09
C TYR A 189 -14.57 -1.87 10.37
N PRO A 190 -15.59 -2.76 10.58
CA PRO A 190 -15.61 -3.67 11.71
C PRO A 190 -14.38 -4.56 11.75
N ALA A 191 -13.72 -4.65 12.91
CA ALA A 191 -12.54 -5.49 13.06
C ALA A 191 -12.87 -6.97 12.83
N THR A 192 -12.04 -7.64 12.04
CA THR A 192 -12.08 -9.10 11.83
C THR A 192 -11.73 -9.83 13.12
N LEU A 193 -10.67 -9.36 13.80
CA LEU A 193 -10.24 -9.89 15.08
C LEU A 193 -11.05 -9.21 16.19
N LYS A 194 -12.14 -9.84 16.65
CA LYS A 194 -12.99 -9.29 17.70
C LYS A 194 -12.30 -9.32 19.07
N PRO A 195 -12.37 -8.25 19.89
CA PRO A 195 -11.68 -8.17 21.19
C PRO A 195 -11.99 -9.29 22.17
N ASP A 196 -13.22 -9.83 22.15
CA ASP A 196 -13.64 -10.93 22.99
C ASP A 196 -12.98 -12.26 22.65
N LYS A 197 -12.65 -12.48 21.37
CA LYS A 197 -11.97 -13.69 20.88
C LYS A 197 -10.46 -13.50 20.74
N TRP A 198 -10.01 -12.29 20.48
CA TRP A 198 -8.62 -11.93 20.20
C TRP A 198 -8.16 -10.78 21.11
N PRO A 199 -8.16 -10.97 22.44
CA PRO A 199 -7.97 -9.88 23.40
C PRO A 199 -6.58 -9.23 23.34
N ARG A 200 -5.55 -9.94 22.85
CA ARG A 200 -4.20 -9.42 22.74
C ARG A 200 -3.86 -8.93 21.32
N GLU A 201 -4.56 -9.40 20.32
CA GLU A 201 -4.34 -9.10 18.91
C GLU A 201 -5.23 -7.95 18.40
N SER A 202 -6.43 -7.85 18.96
CA SER A 202 -7.44 -6.90 18.49
C SER A 202 -7.21 -5.50 19.04
N ALA A 203 -7.10 -4.53 18.16
CA ALA A 203 -7.02 -3.11 18.54
C ALA A 203 -8.38 -2.48 18.90
N GLY A 204 -9.49 -3.23 18.81
CA GLY A 204 -10.82 -2.75 19.12
C GLY A 204 -11.90 -3.30 18.19
N PRO A 205 -13.15 -2.83 18.33
CA PRO A 205 -14.29 -3.31 17.54
C PRO A 205 -14.25 -2.81 16.07
N MET A 206 -13.53 -1.72 15.81
CA MET A 206 -13.41 -1.09 14.50
C MET A 206 -11.93 -0.91 14.14
N ASN A 207 -11.61 -1.08 12.89
CA ASN A 207 -10.31 -0.72 12.33
C ASN A 207 -10.42 0.60 11.58
N GLN A 208 -9.44 1.47 11.76
CA GLN A 208 -9.24 2.67 10.97
C GLN A 208 -7.89 2.56 10.28
N VAL A 209 -7.87 2.74 8.97
CA VAL A 209 -6.67 2.65 8.15
C VAL A 209 -6.65 3.82 7.17
N THR A 210 -5.51 4.49 7.08
CA THR A 210 -5.24 5.49 6.04
C THR A 210 -4.02 5.05 5.26
N GLU A 211 -4.13 5.01 3.95
CA GLU A 211 -3.03 4.70 3.03
C GLU A 211 -2.83 5.83 2.03
N ILE A 212 -1.58 6.16 1.77
CA ILE A 212 -1.19 7.16 0.78
C ILE A 212 -0.18 6.53 -0.16
N TYR A 213 -0.56 6.45 -1.43
CA TYR A 213 0.30 6.00 -2.54
C TYR A 213 0.73 7.22 -3.36
N THR A 214 1.99 7.26 -3.74
CA THR A 214 2.48 8.24 -4.72
C THR A 214 3.09 7.48 -5.88
N PHE A 215 2.76 7.86 -7.09
CA PHE A 215 3.24 7.24 -8.33
C PHE A 215 4.13 8.24 -9.08
N PHE A 216 5.30 7.79 -9.53
CA PHE A 216 6.22 8.56 -10.37
C PHE A 216 6.51 7.75 -11.63
N VAL A 217 6.09 8.28 -12.78
CA VAL A 217 6.27 7.63 -14.08
C VAL A 217 6.86 8.59 -15.11
N ASN A 218 7.56 8.06 -16.09
CA ASN A 218 8.06 8.84 -17.20
C ASN A 218 6.90 9.30 -18.10
N ALA A 219 6.82 10.61 -18.38
CA ALA A 219 5.74 11.19 -19.17
C ALA A 219 5.75 10.71 -20.63
N ALA A 220 6.93 10.53 -21.23
CA ALA A 220 7.05 10.03 -22.59
C ALA A 220 6.62 8.56 -22.70
N ASP A 221 6.98 7.73 -21.69
CA ASP A 221 6.54 6.34 -21.63
C ASP A 221 5.02 6.24 -21.40
N MET A 222 4.44 7.15 -20.60
CA MET A 222 3.00 7.23 -20.41
C MET A 222 2.27 7.44 -21.75
N GLN A 223 2.81 8.24 -22.64
CA GLN A 223 2.21 8.55 -23.93
C GLN A 223 2.66 7.62 -25.06
N ASN A 224 3.49 6.63 -24.79
CA ASN A 224 3.96 5.69 -25.80
C ASN A 224 3.06 4.45 -25.89
N PRO A 225 2.29 4.25 -26.99
CA PRO A 225 1.39 3.10 -27.15
C PRO A 225 2.13 1.75 -27.26
N ALA A 226 3.42 1.76 -27.63
CA ALA A 226 4.23 0.55 -27.70
C ALA A 226 4.66 0.02 -26.31
N LYS A 227 4.55 0.85 -25.26
CA LYS A 227 4.82 0.45 -23.88
C LYS A 227 3.57 -0.18 -23.26
N THR A 228 3.50 -1.50 -23.22
CA THR A 228 2.38 -2.23 -22.61
C THR A 228 2.41 -2.20 -21.08
N SER A 229 3.54 -1.82 -20.50
CA SER A 229 3.77 -1.66 -19.06
C SER A 229 4.64 -0.44 -18.79
N LEU A 230 4.54 0.13 -17.59
CA LEU A 230 5.34 1.26 -17.15
C LEU A 230 6.18 0.87 -15.94
N VAL A 231 7.47 1.20 -15.96
CA VAL A 231 8.25 1.24 -14.72
C VAL A 231 7.71 2.41 -13.89
N CYS A 232 7.30 2.11 -12.67
CA CYS A 232 6.80 3.11 -11.74
C CYS A 232 7.63 3.04 -10.46
N ASN A 233 8.16 4.17 -10.03
CA ASN A 233 8.67 4.35 -8.68
C ASN A 233 7.61 5.06 -7.86
N GLY A 234 7.62 4.87 -6.55
CA GLY A 234 6.62 5.48 -5.70
C GLY A 234 7.00 5.55 -4.24
N THR A 235 6.07 6.06 -3.46
CA THR A 235 6.09 5.95 -2.01
C THR A 235 4.77 5.37 -1.54
N TRP A 236 4.81 4.68 -0.42
CA TRP A 236 3.64 4.22 0.27
C TRP A 236 3.76 4.51 1.76
N SER A 237 2.70 5.05 2.33
CA SER A 237 2.58 5.25 3.76
C SER A 237 1.24 4.72 4.24
N ARG A 238 1.23 4.09 5.40
CA ARG A 238 0.00 3.56 6.00
C ARG A 238 -0.01 3.81 7.50
N VAL A 239 -1.10 4.42 7.97
CA VAL A 239 -1.44 4.47 9.38
C VAL A 239 -2.48 3.39 9.63
N THR A 240 -2.21 2.49 10.59
CA THR A 240 -3.08 1.36 10.89
C THR A 240 -2.93 0.97 12.37
N PRO A 241 -3.92 0.30 12.99
CA PRO A 241 -3.76 -0.25 14.33
C PRO A 241 -2.51 -1.12 14.46
N TRP A 242 -2.13 -1.42 15.70
CA TRP A 242 -1.04 -2.37 15.99
C TRP A 242 -1.23 -3.67 15.22
N LEU A 243 -0.12 -4.23 14.72
CA LEU A 243 -0.17 -5.54 14.07
C LEU A 243 -0.63 -6.61 15.09
N PRO A 244 -1.47 -7.55 14.70
CA PRO A 244 -2.01 -8.56 15.61
C PRO A 244 -0.93 -9.32 16.37
N TRP A 245 0.14 -9.73 15.67
CA TRP A 245 1.24 -10.47 16.26
C TRP A 245 2.10 -9.65 17.25
N MET A 246 1.98 -8.33 17.27
CA MET A 246 2.63 -7.49 18.29
C MET A 246 1.96 -7.62 19.67
N LEU A 247 0.75 -8.19 19.73
CA LEU A 247 0.00 -8.49 20.95
C LEU A 247 -0.30 -7.27 21.83
N MET A 248 -0.41 -6.10 21.20
CA MET A 248 -0.67 -4.82 21.88
C MET A 248 -2.10 -4.66 22.36
N GLY A 249 -3.03 -5.47 21.85
CA GLY A 249 -4.46 -5.35 22.16
C GLY A 249 -4.97 -3.93 21.89
N GLN A 250 -5.75 -3.41 22.84
CA GLN A 250 -6.30 -2.05 22.78
C GLN A 250 -5.38 -0.99 23.41
N ALA A 251 -4.06 -1.24 23.49
CA ALA A 251 -3.11 -0.23 23.97
C ALA A 251 -3.18 1.03 23.11
N PRO A 252 -3.21 2.23 23.71
CA PRO A 252 -3.26 3.48 22.95
C PRO A 252 -2.08 3.61 22.00
N GLY A 253 -2.37 4.03 20.75
CA GLY A 253 -1.36 4.20 19.71
C GLY A 253 -1.69 3.42 18.43
N HIS A 254 -0.75 3.46 17.51
CA HIS A 254 -0.86 2.84 16.19
C HIS A 254 0.53 2.64 15.59
N ILE A 255 0.59 1.99 14.43
CA ILE A 255 1.82 1.93 13.63
C ILE A 255 1.71 2.80 12.38
N LEU A 256 2.85 3.29 11.94
CA LEU A 256 3.05 4.01 10.68
C LEU A 256 4.04 3.23 9.83
N TYR A 257 3.61 2.83 8.66
CA TYR A 257 4.49 2.34 7.59
C TYR A 257 4.96 3.51 6.72
N SER A 258 6.23 3.50 6.36
CA SER A 258 6.81 4.41 5.37
C SER A 258 7.72 3.64 4.44
N ALA A 259 7.43 3.64 3.15
CA ALA A 259 8.16 2.86 2.15
C ALA A 259 8.44 3.64 0.87
N THR A 260 9.49 3.23 0.19
CA THR A 260 9.66 3.41 -1.25
C THR A 260 9.19 2.16 -1.97
N THR A 261 8.56 2.33 -3.12
CA THR A 261 8.01 1.24 -3.94
C THR A 261 8.51 1.33 -5.37
N ALA A 262 8.55 0.19 -6.05
CA ALA A 262 8.82 0.13 -7.47
C ALA A 262 8.00 -0.99 -8.13
N SER A 263 7.59 -0.79 -9.38
CA SER A 263 7.00 -1.84 -10.21
C SER A 263 7.71 -1.95 -11.57
N PHE A 264 7.94 -3.18 -12.01
CA PHE A 264 8.75 -3.50 -13.20
C PHE A 264 8.39 -4.87 -13.78
N ASP A 265 8.84 -5.14 -15.01
CA ASP A 265 8.58 -6.43 -15.70
C ASP A 265 9.71 -7.46 -15.51
N ASP A 266 10.92 -7.04 -15.11
CA ASP A 266 12.09 -7.90 -14.96
C ASP A 266 12.30 -8.30 -13.48
N LEU A 267 12.07 -9.57 -13.15
CA LEU A 267 12.25 -10.10 -11.80
C LEU A 267 13.67 -9.89 -11.23
N ASN A 268 14.70 -9.77 -12.11
CA ASN A 268 16.06 -9.54 -11.65
C ASN A 268 16.27 -8.18 -10.98
N LEU A 269 15.32 -7.27 -11.10
CA LEU A 269 15.33 -5.98 -10.39
C LEU A 269 14.83 -6.09 -8.94
N ALA A 270 14.20 -7.21 -8.57
CA ALA A 270 13.79 -7.45 -7.18
C ALA A 270 14.99 -7.81 -6.30
N LYS A 271 14.92 -7.48 -5.00
CA LYS A 271 15.96 -7.84 -4.03
C LYS A 271 16.14 -9.36 -3.94
N ARG A 272 17.35 -9.83 -4.16
CA ARG A 272 17.66 -11.26 -4.23
C ARG A 272 17.28 -12.02 -2.96
N ASN A 273 17.59 -11.50 -1.78
CA ASN A 273 17.24 -12.13 -0.51
C ASN A 273 15.72 -12.28 -0.32
N VAL A 274 14.90 -11.33 -0.79
CA VAL A 274 13.44 -11.38 -0.76
C VAL A 274 12.93 -12.47 -1.70
N VAL A 275 13.46 -12.51 -2.94
CA VAL A 275 13.13 -13.54 -3.93
C VAL A 275 13.48 -14.93 -3.43
N ASP A 276 14.70 -15.12 -2.89
CA ASP A 276 15.16 -16.41 -2.37
C ASP A 276 14.34 -16.89 -1.17
N TYR A 277 13.98 -15.96 -0.26
CA TYR A 277 13.11 -16.27 0.87
C TYR A 277 11.70 -16.67 0.38
N THR A 278 11.14 -15.91 -0.57
CA THR A 278 9.82 -16.22 -1.17
C THR A 278 9.83 -17.59 -1.85
N LEU A 279 10.85 -17.88 -2.67
CA LEU A 279 10.99 -19.19 -3.33
C LEU A 279 11.07 -20.34 -2.34
N LYS A 280 11.72 -20.12 -1.21
CA LYS A 280 11.91 -21.15 -0.17
C LYS A 280 10.64 -21.40 0.65
N HIS A 281 9.92 -20.35 1.03
CA HIS A 281 8.82 -20.44 2.01
C HIS A 281 7.42 -20.33 1.38
N TYR A 282 7.29 -19.58 0.27
CA TYR A 282 6.03 -19.25 -0.38
C TYR A 282 6.17 -19.27 -1.92
N PRO A 283 6.63 -20.39 -2.53
CA PRO A 283 6.97 -20.44 -3.96
C PRO A 283 5.80 -20.05 -4.88
N GLN A 284 4.56 -20.27 -4.47
CA GLN A 284 3.37 -19.88 -5.23
C GLN A 284 3.25 -18.35 -5.40
N MET A 285 3.86 -17.57 -4.51
CA MET A 285 3.81 -16.10 -4.54
C MET A 285 4.66 -15.48 -5.65
N MET A 286 5.55 -16.29 -6.27
CA MET A 286 6.37 -15.85 -7.40
C MET A 286 5.58 -15.64 -8.71
N THR A 287 4.34 -16.11 -8.76
CA THR A 287 3.47 -16.00 -9.94
C THR A 287 2.07 -15.57 -9.52
N PRO A 288 1.36 -14.78 -10.35
CA PRO A 288 -0.02 -14.43 -10.04
C PRO A 288 -0.95 -15.64 -10.09
N PRO A 289 -2.16 -15.55 -9.50
CA PRO A 289 -3.17 -16.59 -9.61
C PRO A 289 -3.51 -16.92 -11.07
N GLY A 290 -3.87 -18.17 -11.34
CA GLY A 290 -4.27 -18.60 -12.69
C GLY A 290 -5.67 -18.13 -13.09
N ALA A 291 -6.53 -17.84 -12.11
CA ALA A 291 -7.91 -17.43 -12.30
C ALA A 291 -8.29 -16.36 -11.27
N TRP A 292 -9.30 -15.56 -11.62
CA TRP A 292 -9.92 -14.59 -10.73
C TRP A 292 -10.58 -15.29 -9.54
N SER A 293 -10.46 -14.68 -8.36
CA SER A 293 -11.17 -15.07 -7.16
C SER A 293 -12.00 -13.90 -6.62
N ASP A 294 -13.28 -14.14 -6.39
CA ASP A 294 -14.15 -13.17 -5.72
C ASP A 294 -13.94 -13.12 -4.20
N THR A 295 -13.09 -14.02 -3.67
CA THR A 295 -12.84 -14.19 -2.23
C THR A 295 -11.39 -13.90 -1.86
N SER A 296 -10.84 -12.77 -2.32
CA SER A 296 -9.57 -12.28 -1.80
C SER A 296 -9.70 -11.93 -0.33
N LEU A 297 -8.87 -12.55 0.52
CA LEU A 297 -8.88 -12.30 1.96
C LEU A 297 -7.91 -11.17 2.30
N SER A 298 -8.33 -10.27 3.20
CA SER A 298 -7.43 -9.29 3.80
C SER A 298 -6.39 -9.96 4.70
N SER A 299 -5.29 -9.27 4.98
CA SER A 299 -4.23 -9.76 5.88
C SER A 299 -4.78 -10.17 7.27
N LEU A 300 -5.81 -9.47 7.77
CA LEU A 300 -6.44 -9.80 9.05
C LEU A 300 -7.33 -11.04 8.98
N GLU A 301 -8.00 -11.28 7.85
CA GLU A 301 -8.77 -12.51 7.63
C GLU A 301 -7.86 -13.71 7.46
N MET A 302 -6.72 -13.54 6.76
CA MET A 302 -5.68 -14.57 6.67
C MET A 302 -5.10 -14.88 8.05
N TYR A 303 -4.78 -13.86 8.85
CA TYR A 303 -4.33 -14.03 10.23
C TYR A 303 -5.36 -14.82 11.08
N ALA A 304 -6.63 -14.43 11.02
CA ALA A 304 -7.70 -15.11 11.75
C ALA A 304 -7.89 -16.59 11.35
N ARG A 305 -7.60 -16.92 10.09
CA ARG A 305 -7.68 -18.29 9.57
C ARG A 305 -6.51 -19.15 10.00
N GLU A 306 -5.30 -18.59 10.06
CA GLU A 306 -4.05 -19.34 10.21
C GLU A 306 -3.49 -19.31 11.63
N GLN A 307 -3.86 -18.31 12.42
CA GLN A 307 -3.37 -18.15 13.79
C GLN A 307 -4.42 -18.56 14.82
N LYS A 308 -3.98 -18.64 16.06
CA LYS A 308 -4.84 -18.82 17.25
C LYS A 308 -4.63 -17.66 18.20
N PRO A 309 -5.66 -17.28 18.98
CA PRO A 309 -5.51 -16.24 20.00
C PRO A 309 -4.37 -16.56 20.97
N ALA A 310 -3.51 -15.58 21.21
CA ALA A 310 -2.47 -15.70 22.21
C ALA A 310 -3.06 -15.85 23.63
N PRO A 311 -2.44 -16.65 24.50
CA PRO A 311 -2.91 -16.81 25.87
C PRO A 311 -2.89 -15.46 26.60
N LEU A 312 -3.91 -15.25 27.43
CA LEU A 312 -3.92 -14.11 28.35
C LEU A 312 -2.72 -14.20 29.30
N LYS A 313 -2.04 -13.08 29.56
CA LYS A 313 -1.06 -13.05 30.64
C LYS A 313 -1.79 -13.35 31.95
N SER A 314 -1.28 -14.32 32.72
CA SER A 314 -1.71 -14.47 34.11
C SER A 314 -1.48 -13.12 34.82
N LYS A 315 -2.51 -12.63 35.52
CA LYS A 315 -2.31 -11.47 36.40
C LYS A 315 -1.17 -11.80 37.39
N PRO A 316 -0.21 -10.89 37.58
CA PRO A 316 0.84 -11.05 38.57
C PRO A 316 0.26 -11.24 39.97
#